data_65e8ba9b09cd6cb175e81d1a68e8bba9
#
_entry.id   65e8ba9b09cd6cb175e81d1a68e8bba9
#
_cell.length_a   1.000
_cell.length_b   1.000
_cell.length_c   1.000
_cell.angle_alpha   90.00
_cell.angle_beta   90.00
_cell.angle_gamma   90.00
#
_symmetry.space_group_name_H-M   'P 1'
#
loop_
_entity.id
_entity.type
_entity.pdbx_description
1 polymer ?
#
loop_
_entity_poly.entity_id
_entity_poly.type
_entity_poly.pdbx_seq_one_letter_code
_entity_poly.pdbx_strand_id
1 'polypeptide(L)'
;ASDVFDHQSPNADEVAFAKNVMGYAWGGNQASCTGEVYTIPTAVKQIPGYTDIKYNNELSNKVYCVESPNSIFASDKLSMPFMRYTENNRNAGIVSRREGYRTAVLGFPFETIVSREVRDLLMKQILDFFASEN
;
A
#
# COMPACT_ATOMS: atom_id res chain seq x y z
N ALA A 1 3.81 -4.22 -5.73
CA ALA A 1 2.52 -4.37 -6.44
C ALA A 1 2.68 -4.27 -7.96
N SER A 2 3.59 -3.42 -8.45
CA SER A 2 3.84 -3.23 -9.89
C SER A 2 4.38 -4.48 -10.57
N ASP A 3 5.24 -5.22 -9.92
CA ASP A 3 5.93 -6.36 -10.53
C ASP A 3 4.99 -7.45 -11.04
N VAL A 4 3.80 -7.55 -10.45
CA VAL A 4 2.76 -8.49 -10.88
C VAL A 4 2.06 -8.03 -12.16
N PHE A 5 2.01 -6.72 -12.42
CA PHE A 5 1.22 -6.12 -13.49
C PHE A 5 2.05 -5.36 -14.53
N ASP A 6 3.35 -5.21 -14.30
CA ASP A 6 4.23 -4.41 -15.16
C ASP A 6 4.70 -5.16 -16.43
N HIS A 7 4.04 -6.26 -16.73
CA HIS A 7 4.21 -7.03 -17.96
C HIS A 7 3.20 -6.56 -19.01
N GLN A 8 3.60 -6.63 -20.29
CA GLN A 8 2.70 -6.31 -21.41
C GLN A 8 1.43 -7.18 -21.44
N SER A 9 1.48 -8.33 -20.80
CA SER A 9 0.34 -9.23 -20.62
C SER A 9 0.49 -9.94 -19.27
N PRO A 10 -0.11 -9.41 -18.19
CA PRO A 10 -0.04 -10.08 -16.90
C PRO A 10 -0.67 -11.47 -17.00
N ASN A 11 0.02 -12.47 -16.46
CA ASN A 11 -0.45 -13.84 -16.39
C ASN A 11 -1.75 -13.90 -15.57
N ALA A 12 -2.73 -14.68 -16.04
CA ALA A 12 -4.01 -14.85 -15.35
C ALA A 12 -3.84 -15.40 -13.92
N ASP A 13 -2.83 -16.24 -13.68
CA ASP A 13 -2.53 -16.79 -12.35
C ASP A 13 -1.96 -15.71 -11.40
N GLU A 14 -1.13 -14.80 -11.91
CA GLU A 14 -0.62 -13.66 -11.15
C GLU A 14 -1.75 -12.72 -10.74
N VAL A 15 -2.64 -12.40 -11.66
CA VAL A 15 -3.83 -11.57 -11.40
C VAL A 15 -4.73 -12.24 -10.37
N ALA A 16 -4.97 -13.55 -10.50
CA ALA A 16 -5.78 -14.32 -9.56
C ALA A 16 -5.14 -14.35 -8.16
N PHE A 17 -3.81 -14.51 -8.08
CA PHE A 17 -3.08 -14.44 -6.82
C PHE A 17 -3.24 -13.08 -6.14
N ALA A 18 -3.03 -11.99 -6.88
CA ALA A 18 -3.19 -10.63 -6.34
C ALA A 18 -4.61 -10.40 -5.80
N LYS A 19 -5.63 -10.80 -6.54
CA LYS A 19 -7.03 -10.60 -6.15
C LYS A 19 -7.49 -11.52 -5.03
N ASN A 20 -7.20 -12.80 -5.13
CA ASN A 20 -7.81 -13.82 -4.26
C ASN A 20 -6.98 -14.07 -3.00
N VAL A 21 -5.68 -13.89 -3.06
CA VAL A 21 -4.76 -14.13 -1.94
C VAL A 21 -4.35 -12.82 -1.29
N MET A 22 -3.85 -11.87 -2.05
CA MET A 22 -3.33 -10.61 -1.52
C MET A 22 -4.41 -9.55 -1.28
N GLY A 23 -5.54 -9.64 -1.97
CA GLY A 23 -6.70 -8.77 -1.74
C GLY A 23 -6.67 -7.46 -2.49
N TYR A 24 -5.87 -7.33 -3.55
CA TYR A 24 -5.80 -6.09 -4.33
C TYR A 24 -5.90 -6.32 -5.84
N ALA A 25 -6.24 -5.24 -6.54
CA ALA A 25 -6.15 -5.15 -7.99
C ALA A 25 -5.34 -3.90 -8.37
N TRP A 26 -4.58 -3.99 -9.45
CA TRP A 26 -3.81 -2.86 -9.95
C TRP A 26 -4.71 -1.81 -10.59
N GLY A 27 -4.45 -0.54 -10.30
CA GLY A 27 -5.25 0.59 -10.79
C GLY A 27 -4.51 1.57 -11.69
N GLY A 28 -3.21 1.43 -11.86
CA GLY A 28 -2.40 2.27 -12.74
C GLY A 28 -1.06 2.69 -12.15
N ASN A 29 -0.16 3.09 -13.03
CA ASN A 29 1.15 3.65 -12.71
C ASN A 29 1.07 5.14 -12.45
N GLN A 30 2.16 5.74 -11.98
CA GLN A 30 2.32 7.19 -11.80
C GLN A 30 1.17 7.81 -11.00
N ALA A 31 0.80 7.16 -9.92
CA ALA A 31 -0.34 7.57 -9.09
C ALA A 31 -0.10 8.88 -8.34
N SER A 32 1.14 9.30 -8.15
CA SER A 32 1.48 10.56 -7.48
C SER A 32 2.83 11.10 -7.95
N CYS A 33 2.94 12.43 -8.01
CA CYS A 33 4.17 13.16 -8.27
C CYS A 33 4.77 13.81 -7.01
N THR A 34 4.01 13.90 -5.92
CA THR A 34 4.42 14.63 -4.71
C THR A 34 5.18 13.77 -3.70
N GLY A 35 5.04 12.44 -3.77
CA GLY A 35 5.62 11.55 -2.77
C GLY A 35 4.89 11.58 -1.42
N GLU A 36 3.70 12.15 -1.36
CA GLU A 36 2.94 12.31 -0.13
C GLU A 36 1.75 11.36 -0.07
N VAL A 37 1.64 10.65 1.04
CA VAL A 37 0.53 9.75 1.34
C VAL A 37 0.04 9.98 2.76
N TYR A 38 -1.18 9.54 3.05
CA TYR A 38 -1.75 9.59 4.38
C TYR A 38 -2.56 8.33 4.66
N THR A 39 -2.62 7.95 5.93
CA THR A 39 -3.48 6.85 6.37
C THR A 39 -4.89 7.36 6.61
N ILE A 40 -5.88 6.56 6.27
CA ILE A 40 -7.29 6.90 6.47
C ILE A 40 -7.88 6.08 7.62
N PRO A 41 -8.84 6.63 8.37
CA PRO A 41 -9.60 5.84 9.34
C PRO A 41 -10.35 4.75 8.60
N THR A 42 -10.10 3.52 9.00
CA THR A 42 -10.78 2.36 8.45
C THR A 42 -11.46 1.60 9.59
N ALA A 43 -12.19 0.55 9.26
CA ALA A 43 -12.65 -0.41 10.25
C ALA A 43 -11.49 -1.16 10.95
N VAL A 44 -10.26 -0.94 10.50
CA VAL A 44 -9.05 -1.48 11.10
C VAL A 44 -8.60 -0.56 12.23
N LYS A 45 -9.00 -0.87 13.46
CA LYS A 45 -8.71 -0.07 14.65
C LYS A 45 -7.22 0.15 14.92
N GLN A 46 -6.37 -0.76 14.45
CA GLN A 46 -4.94 -0.72 14.63
C GLN A 46 -4.25 0.36 13.77
N ILE A 47 -4.95 0.84 12.75
CA ILE A 47 -4.47 1.93 11.89
C ILE A 47 -5.42 3.12 12.08
N PRO A 48 -5.11 4.04 13.00
CA PRO A 48 -6.05 5.08 13.41
C PRO A 48 -6.28 6.19 12.39
N GLY A 49 -5.50 6.25 11.31
CA GLY A 49 -5.64 7.27 10.28
C GLY A 49 -4.81 8.54 10.52
N TYR A 50 -4.70 9.37 9.49
CA TYR A 50 -4.09 10.71 9.49
C TYR A 50 -2.62 10.80 9.90
N THR A 51 -1.83 9.81 9.54
CA THR A 51 -0.38 9.94 9.59
C THR A 51 0.11 10.43 8.23
N ASP A 52 0.62 11.66 8.17
CA ASP A 52 1.25 12.17 6.96
C ASP A 52 2.58 11.44 6.73
N ILE A 53 2.74 10.90 5.53
CA ILE A 53 3.87 10.08 5.15
C ILE A 53 4.49 10.67 3.89
N LYS A 54 5.80 10.84 3.90
CA LYS A 54 6.59 11.22 2.73
C LYS A 54 7.47 10.07 2.32
N TYR A 55 7.35 9.58 1.10
CA TYR A 55 8.32 8.67 0.51
C TYR A 55 9.27 9.44 -0.42
N ASN A 56 10.45 8.88 -0.68
CA ASN A 56 11.46 9.54 -1.51
C ASN A 56 11.07 9.50 -2.99
N ASN A 57 10.80 10.67 -3.55
CA ASN A 57 10.53 10.86 -4.98
C ASN A 57 11.61 11.69 -5.69
N GLU A 58 12.76 11.89 -5.04
CA GLU A 58 13.88 12.65 -5.55
C GLU A 58 15.10 11.75 -5.73
N LEU A 59 15.93 12.03 -6.72
CA LEU A 59 17.18 11.33 -6.91
C LEU A 59 18.11 11.55 -5.71
N SER A 60 18.53 10.46 -5.08
CA SER A 60 19.39 10.47 -3.91
C SER A 60 20.32 9.27 -3.93
N ASN A 61 21.56 9.44 -3.48
CA ASN A 61 22.53 8.36 -3.35
C ASN A 61 22.25 7.44 -2.15
N LYS A 62 21.27 7.78 -1.30
CA LYS A 62 21.02 7.08 -0.02
C LYS A 62 19.78 6.22 -0.03
N VAL A 63 18.75 6.64 -0.78
CA VAL A 63 17.45 5.98 -0.79
C VAL A 63 16.94 5.86 -2.22
N TYR A 64 16.36 4.73 -2.54
CA TYR A 64 15.72 4.51 -3.84
C TYR A 64 14.69 5.60 -4.12
N CYS A 65 14.72 6.12 -5.35
CA CYS A 65 13.74 7.10 -5.83
C CYS A 65 12.53 6.36 -6.41
N VAL A 66 11.34 6.66 -5.90
CA VAL A 66 10.09 6.09 -6.43
C VAL A 66 9.67 6.89 -7.66
N GLU A 67 9.96 6.37 -8.83
CA GLU A 67 9.64 7.03 -10.10
C GLU A 67 8.18 6.81 -10.52
N SER A 68 7.62 5.66 -10.22
CA SER A 68 6.27 5.29 -10.65
C SER A 68 5.49 4.55 -9.55
N PRO A 69 4.95 5.28 -8.57
CA PRO A 69 4.08 4.66 -7.57
C PRO A 69 2.79 4.17 -8.21
N ASN A 70 2.23 3.09 -7.65
CA ASN A 70 1.02 2.46 -8.17
C ASN A 70 -0.21 2.87 -7.39
N SER A 71 -1.30 3.08 -8.12
CA SER A 71 -2.65 3.07 -7.57
C SER A 71 -3.15 1.62 -7.52
N ILE A 72 -3.78 1.24 -6.42
CA ILE A 72 -4.32 -0.12 -6.21
C ILE A 72 -5.74 -0.05 -5.68
N PHE A 73 -6.52 -1.11 -5.90
CA PHE A 73 -7.90 -1.22 -5.44
C PHE A 73 -8.09 -2.42 -4.53
N ALA A 74 -9.06 -2.33 -3.61
CA ALA A 74 -9.55 -3.49 -2.90
C ALA A 74 -10.24 -4.44 -3.89
N SER A 75 -9.87 -5.72 -3.88
CA SER A 75 -10.38 -6.70 -4.84
C SER A 75 -11.74 -7.30 -4.45
N ASP A 76 -12.10 -7.24 -3.18
CA ASP A 76 -13.33 -7.81 -2.65
C ASP A 76 -13.72 -7.17 -1.29
N LYS A 77 -14.77 -7.71 -0.67
CA LYS A 77 -15.31 -7.20 0.60
C LYS A 77 -14.40 -7.45 1.82
N LEU A 78 -13.40 -8.32 1.71
CA LEU A 78 -12.45 -8.63 2.77
C LEU A 78 -11.27 -7.66 2.78
N SER A 79 -11.19 -6.82 1.77
CA SER A 79 -10.11 -5.87 1.55
C SER A 79 -10.62 -4.44 1.64
N MET A 80 -9.78 -3.55 2.17
CA MET A 80 -10.14 -2.14 2.30
C MET A 80 -8.90 -1.25 2.14
N PRO A 81 -9.05 -0.05 1.56
CA PRO A 81 -7.97 0.92 1.54
C PRO A 81 -7.68 1.43 2.96
N PHE A 82 -6.40 1.58 3.29
CA PHE A 82 -5.96 2.18 4.54
C PHE A 82 -5.02 3.36 4.34
N MET A 83 -4.60 3.60 3.10
CA MET A 83 -3.69 4.67 2.73
C MET A 83 -4.05 5.23 1.36
N ARG A 84 -3.92 6.55 1.21
CA ARG A 84 -4.18 7.27 -0.04
C ARG A 84 -3.06 8.24 -0.37
N TYR A 85 -2.88 8.50 -1.66
CA TYR A 85 -2.03 9.60 -2.13
C TYR A 85 -2.71 10.94 -1.86
N THR A 86 -1.99 11.87 -1.23
CA THR A 86 -2.54 13.17 -0.80
C THR A 86 -3.02 14.01 -1.98
N GLU A 87 -2.32 13.94 -3.10
CA GLU A 87 -2.56 14.78 -4.28
C GLU A 87 -3.91 14.49 -4.98
N ASN A 88 -4.38 13.25 -4.96
CA ASN A 88 -5.54 12.84 -5.78
C ASN A 88 -6.48 11.84 -5.11
N ASN A 89 -6.21 11.47 -3.88
CA ASN A 89 -6.99 10.48 -3.11
C ASN A 89 -7.07 9.08 -3.73
N ARG A 90 -6.18 8.74 -4.67
CA ARG A 90 -6.06 7.36 -5.14
C ARG A 90 -5.49 6.47 -4.04
N ASN A 91 -5.87 5.21 -4.04
CA ASN A 91 -5.42 4.30 -3.00
C ASN A 91 -3.93 3.97 -3.16
N ALA A 92 -3.18 4.16 -2.09
CA ALA A 92 -1.76 3.85 -1.97
C ALA A 92 -1.49 2.60 -1.14
N GLY A 93 -2.48 2.12 -0.38
CA GLY A 93 -2.35 0.93 0.46
C GLY A 93 -3.68 0.24 0.67
N ILE A 94 -3.66 -1.09 0.62
CA ILE A 94 -4.80 -1.97 0.85
C ILE A 94 -4.45 -2.97 1.95
N VAL A 95 -5.33 -3.14 2.92
CA VAL A 95 -5.26 -4.24 3.90
C VAL A 95 -6.39 -5.22 3.63
N SER A 96 -6.13 -6.49 3.90
CA SER A 96 -7.13 -7.55 3.75
C SER A 96 -7.15 -8.45 4.98
N ARG A 97 -8.35 -8.78 5.43
CA ARG A 97 -8.58 -9.67 6.56
C ARG A 97 -9.27 -10.93 6.06
N ARG A 98 -8.51 -12.00 5.95
CA ARG A 98 -8.97 -13.28 5.42
C ARG A 98 -8.97 -14.35 6.50
N GLU A 99 -9.61 -15.46 6.20
CA GLU A 99 -9.62 -16.60 7.12
C GLU A 99 -8.20 -17.16 7.27
N GLY A 100 -7.68 -17.09 8.50
CA GLY A 100 -6.37 -17.61 8.86
C GLY A 100 -5.18 -16.70 8.54
N TYR A 101 -5.37 -15.57 7.84
CA TYR A 101 -4.25 -14.64 7.57
C TYR A 101 -4.72 -13.22 7.25
N ARG A 102 -3.76 -12.31 7.21
CA ARG A 102 -3.95 -10.90 6.84
C ARG A 102 -2.88 -10.46 5.86
N THR A 103 -3.22 -9.48 5.05
CA THR A 103 -2.26 -8.88 4.12
C THR A 103 -2.26 -7.35 4.23
N ALA A 104 -1.12 -6.76 3.89
CA ALA A 104 -1.00 -5.32 3.67
C ALA A 104 -0.18 -5.11 2.39
N VAL A 105 -0.70 -4.37 1.45
CA VAL A 105 -0.07 -4.10 0.15
C VAL A 105 0.07 -2.60 -0.02
N LEU A 106 1.26 -2.15 -0.39
CA LEU A 106 1.56 -0.75 -0.69
C LEU A 106 1.82 -0.59 -2.19
N GLY A 107 1.38 0.54 -2.73
CA GLY A 107 1.64 0.93 -4.12
C GLY A 107 3.02 1.56 -4.33
N PHE A 108 3.84 1.66 -3.28
CA PHE A 108 5.21 2.17 -3.32
C PHE A 108 6.08 1.35 -2.34
N PRO A 109 7.40 1.31 -2.52
CA PRO A 109 8.28 0.55 -1.63
C PRO A 109 8.31 1.17 -0.22
N PHE A 110 8.05 0.37 0.80
CA PHE A 110 8.00 0.81 2.19
C PHE A 110 9.29 1.47 2.68
N GLU A 111 10.43 0.93 2.27
CA GLU A 111 11.75 1.43 2.67
C GLU A 111 12.06 2.83 2.17
N THR A 112 11.28 3.34 1.21
CA THR A 112 11.46 4.69 0.66
C THR A 112 10.84 5.79 1.51
N ILE A 113 10.08 5.44 2.55
CA ILE A 113 9.55 6.41 3.51
C ILE A 113 10.71 7.13 4.19
N VAL A 114 10.74 8.46 4.08
CA VAL A 114 11.90 9.28 4.47
C VAL A 114 12.12 9.29 5.97
N SER A 115 11.05 9.47 6.76
CA SER A 115 11.14 9.53 8.22
C SER A 115 11.21 8.13 8.83
N ARG A 116 12.26 7.87 9.59
CA ARG A 116 12.42 6.63 10.34
C ARG A 116 11.30 6.44 11.37
N GLU A 117 10.96 7.50 12.10
CA GLU A 117 9.88 7.46 13.10
C GLU A 117 8.54 7.07 12.45
N VAL A 118 8.27 7.59 11.27
CA VAL A 118 7.05 7.26 10.51
C VAL A 118 7.09 5.80 10.02
N ARG A 119 8.25 5.33 9.53
CA ARG A 119 8.39 3.90 9.16
C ARG A 119 8.14 2.98 10.36
N ASP A 120 8.74 3.30 11.49
CA ASP A 120 8.61 2.49 12.71
C ASP A 120 7.15 2.48 13.19
N LEU A 121 6.47 3.63 13.18
CA LEU A 121 5.07 3.75 13.55
C LEU A 121 4.16 2.96 12.60
N LEU A 122 4.34 3.14 11.30
CA LEU A 122 3.53 2.44 10.30
C LEU A 122 3.74 0.93 10.36
N MET A 123 4.99 0.49 10.51
CA MET A 123 5.30 -0.94 10.66
C MET A 123 4.65 -1.50 11.91
N LYS A 124 4.72 -0.79 13.03
CA LYS A 124 4.05 -1.21 14.27
C LYS A 124 2.55 -1.36 14.05
N GLN A 125 1.91 -0.40 13.41
CA GLN A 125 0.46 -0.45 13.12
C GLN A 125 0.09 -1.65 12.24
N ILE A 126 0.89 -1.94 11.21
CA ILE A 126 0.69 -3.10 10.34
C ILE A 126 0.86 -4.40 11.12
N LEU A 127 1.90 -4.50 11.94
CA LEU A 127 2.14 -5.69 12.77
C LEU A 127 1.03 -5.89 13.83
N ASP A 128 0.56 -4.82 14.46
CA ASP A 128 -0.58 -4.86 15.38
C ASP A 128 -1.86 -5.34 14.65
N PHE A 129 -2.06 -4.90 13.41
CA PHE A 129 -3.14 -5.39 12.56
C PHE A 129 -2.98 -6.90 12.27
N PHE A 130 -1.77 -7.37 11.93
CA PHE A 130 -1.53 -8.79 11.68
C PHE A 130 -1.76 -9.66 12.93
N ALA A 131 -1.44 -9.14 14.10
CA ALA A 131 -1.62 -9.83 15.38
C ALA A 131 -3.06 -9.74 15.92
N SER A 132 -3.91 -8.87 15.36
CA SER A 132 -5.27 -8.65 15.86
C SER A 132 -6.16 -9.86 15.63
N GLU A 133 -7.03 -10.15 16.59
CA GLU A 133 -8.09 -11.15 16.42
C GLU A 133 -9.21 -10.61 15.52
N ASN A 134 -9.94 -11.53 14.95
CA ASN A 134 -11.09 -11.18 14.11
C ASN A 134 -12.26 -10.64 14.94
#